data_caf3812cb4db9941ebc0013c43057608
#
_entry.id   caf3812cb4db9941ebc0013c43057608
#
_cell.length_a   1.000
_cell.length_b   1.000
_cell.length_c   1.000
_cell.angle_alpha   90.00
_cell.angle_beta   90.00
_cell.angle_gamma   90.00
#
_symmetry.space_group_name_H-M   'P 1'
#
loop_
_entity.id
_entity.type
_entity.pdbx_description
1 polymer ?
#
loop_
_entity_poly.entity_id
_entity_poly.type
_entity_poly.pdbx_seq_one_letter_code
_entity_poly.pdbx_strand_id
1 'polypeptide(L)'
;ELIKVSEESKIPLMVNMNEKGFVGGNVAIEQIREMNFSIGLFPISSMLAASQRMIEVMEALASQGTPLGVSEKMTNPPTRIHSMMGQFSLVEKYSPYYDR
;
A
#
# COMPACT_ATOMS: atom_id res chain seq x y z
N GLU A 1 20.14 -16.57 9.18
CA GLU A 1 20.04 -15.73 10.41
C GLU A 1 18.60 -15.66 10.92
N LEU A 2 17.58 -15.31 10.10
CA LEU A 2 16.19 -15.21 10.53
C LEU A 2 15.66 -16.51 11.18
N ILE A 3 15.92 -17.67 10.56
CA ILE A 3 15.53 -18.98 11.09
C ILE A 3 16.12 -19.20 12.49
N LYS A 4 17.41 -18.92 12.65
CA LYS A 4 18.06 -19.07 13.95
C LYS A 4 17.43 -18.18 15.02
N VAL A 5 17.13 -16.93 14.69
CA VAL A 5 16.46 -15.99 15.61
C VAL A 5 15.07 -16.52 15.98
N SER A 6 14.34 -17.08 15.03
CA SER A 6 12.99 -17.59 15.29
C SER A 6 12.97 -18.85 16.13
N GLU A 7 13.97 -19.73 15.97
CA GLU A 7 14.12 -20.94 16.76
C GLU A 7 14.53 -20.66 18.21
N GLU A 8 15.33 -19.64 18.44
CA GLU A 8 15.82 -19.26 19.77
C GLU A 8 14.82 -18.36 20.54
N SER A 9 13.86 -17.74 19.84
CA SER A 9 12.91 -16.80 20.46
C SER A 9 11.76 -17.51 21.16
N LYS A 10 11.45 -17.05 22.38
CA LYS A 10 10.27 -17.46 23.15
C LYS A 10 9.11 -16.48 23.08
N ILE A 11 9.27 -15.40 22.33
CA ILE A 11 8.25 -14.36 22.17
C ILE A 11 7.86 -14.23 20.69
N PRO A 12 6.64 -13.71 20.39
CA PRO A 12 6.25 -13.40 19.02
C PRO A 12 7.24 -12.45 18.37
N LEU A 13 7.61 -12.74 17.13
CA LEU A 13 8.57 -11.96 16.37
C LEU A 13 7.88 -11.18 15.24
N MET A 14 8.39 -10.00 15.00
CA MET A 14 8.06 -9.17 13.85
C MET A 14 9.28 -9.02 12.94
N VAL A 15 9.07 -9.06 11.64
CA VAL A 15 10.11 -8.79 10.65
C VAL A 15 9.72 -7.60 9.78
N ASN A 16 10.69 -6.74 9.52
CA ASN A 16 10.53 -5.60 8.63
C ASN A 16 10.87 -6.02 7.19
N MET A 17 9.84 -6.03 6.33
CA MET A 17 9.89 -6.43 4.92
C MET A 17 10.13 -5.18 4.04
N ASN A 18 11.37 -4.69 4.02
CA ASN A 18 11.74 -3.55 3.19
C ASN A 18 12.13 -4.03 1.78
N GLU A 19 11.49 -3.51 0.73
CA GLU A 19 11.63 -3.96 -0.67
C GLU A 19 13.06 -3.90 -1.20
N LYS A 20 13.85 -2.96 -0.72
CA LYS A 20 15.28 -2.81 -1.06
C LYS A 20 16.20 -3.28 0.07
N GLY A 21 15.62 -3.80 1.13
CA GLY A 21 16.34 -4.28 2.29
C GLY A 21 16.78 -5.74 2.16
N PHE A 22 17.47 -6.20 3.18
CA PHE A 22 18.03 -7.55 3.23
C PHE A 22 16.95 -8.67 3.18
N VAL A 23 15.78 -8.43 3.74
CA VAL A 23 14.70 -9.41 3.82
C VAL A 23 13.64 -9.21 2.74
N GLY A 24 13.11 -8.00 2.59
CA GLY A 24 11.89 -7.74 1.84
C GLY A 24 11.96 -7.96 0.32
N GLY A 25 13.15 -7.92 -0.28
CA GLY A 25 13.30 -8.14 -1.71
C GLY A 25 13.33 -9.59 -2.16
N ASN A 26 13.55 -10.52 -1.23
CA ASN A 26 13.87 -11.92 -1.56
C ASN A 26 13.04 -12.97 -0.80
N VAL A 27 12.16 -12.56 0.10
CA VAL A 27 11.42 -13.47 0.96
C VAL A 27 9.93 -13.16 0.90
N ALA A 28 9.10 -14.14 0.54
CA ALA A 28 7.65 -14.01 0.56
C ALA A 28 7.10 -14.10 1.98
N ILE A 29 5.89 -13.57 2.18
CA ILE A 29 5.24 -13.58 3.51
C ILE A 29 4.98 -15.02 4.01
N GLU A 30 4.71 -15.95 3.09
CA GLU A 30 4.54 -17.37 3.40
C GLU A 30 5.81 -17.97 4.02
N GLN A 31 6.97 -17.63 3.47
CA GLN A 31 8.26 -18.06 4.00
C GLN A 31 8.53 -17.48 5.39
N ILE A 32 8.12 -16.23 5.63
CA ILE A 32 8.20 -15.61 6.96
C ILE A 32 7.31 -16.34 7.96
N ARG A 33 6.13 -16.77 7.54
CA ARG A 33 5.21 -17.57 8.36
C ARG A 33 5.82 -18.95 8.68
N GLU A 34 6.42 -19.61 7.70
CA GLU A 34 7.11 -20.88 7.88
C GLU A 34 8.29 -20.77 8.84
N MET A 35 8.96 -19.62 8.87
CA MET A 35 10.00 -19.29 9.85
C MET A 35 9.44 -18.87 11.23
N ASN A 36 8.13 -19.05 11.48
CA ASN A 36 7.47 -18.76 12.74
C ASN A 36 7.50 -17.28 13.19
N PHE A 37 7.54 -16.34 12.23
CA PHE A 37 7.28 -14.93 12.53
C PHE A 37 5.78 -14.67 12.59
N SER A 38 5.36 -13.86 13.55
CA SER A 38 3.95 -13.52 13.79
C SER A 38 3.48 -12.32 12.95
N ILE A 39 4.39 -11.42 12.59
CA ILE A 39 4.07 -10.18 11.87
C ILE A 39 5.14 -9.93 10.79
N GLY A 40 4.69 -9.72 9.56
CA GLY A 40 5.48 -9.11 8.48
C GLY A 40 5.05 -7.65 8.27
N LEU A 41 5.96 -6.70 8.47
CA LEU A 41 5.68 -5.28 8.31
C LEU A 41 6.22 -4.78 6.97
N PHE A 42 5.35 -4.21 6.13
CA PHE A 42 5.69 -3.55 4.85
C PHE A 42 5.56 -2.02 5.01
N PRO A 43 6.57 -1.34 5.55
CA PRO A 43 6.41 0.04 6.01
C PRO A 43 6.32 1.07 4.89
N ILE A 44 6.91 0.81 3.75
CA ILE A 44 7.06 1.79 2.66
C ILE A 44 6.55 1.34 1.29
N SER A 45 6.07 0.11 1.14
CA SER A 45 5.63 -0.47 -0.15
C SER A 45 4.60 0.40 -0.86
N SER A 46 3.54 0.77 -0.17
CA SER A 46 2.47 1.62 -0.72
C SER A 46 2.95 3.04 -1.01
N MET A 47 3.81 3.59 -0.16
CA MET A 47 4.40 4.91 -0.33
C MET A 47 5.31 4.94 -1.58
N LEU A 48 6.16 3.95 -1.77
CA LEU A 48 7.03 3.85 -2.94
C LEU A 48 6.22 3.72 -4.24
N ALA A 49 5.18 2.89 -4.24
CA ALA A 49 4.29 2.74 -5.38
C ALA A 49 3.55 4.05 -5.72
N ALA A 50 3.03 4.73 -4.71
CA ALA A 50 2.35 6.02 -4.88
C ALA A 50 3.31 7.11 -5.39
N SER A 51 4.51 7.19 -4.82
CA SER A 51 5.53 8.17 -5.22
C SER A 51 5.94 7.98 -6.67
N GLN A 52 6.13 6.74 -7.12
CA GLN A 52 6.49 6.45 -8.51
C GLN A 52 5.38 6.95 -9.46
N ARG A 53 4.10 6.73 -9.12
CA ARG A 53 2.99 7.23 -9.95
C ARG A 53 2.88 8.75 -9.93
N MET A 54 3.11 9.40 -8.80
CA MET A 54 3.15 10.86 -8.74
C MET A 54 4.24 11.44 -9.63
N ILE A 55 5.44 10.85 -9.63
CA ILE A 55 6.55 11.27 -10.50
C ILE A 55 6.14 11.15 -11.98
N GLU A 56 5.59 10.01 -12.41
CA GLU A 56 5.15 9.80 -13.79
C GLU A 56 4.11 10.83 -14.25
N VAL A 57 3.17 11.20 -13.38
CA VAL A 57 2.17 12.24 -13.67
C VAL A 57 2.83 13.60 -13.81
N MET A 58 3.74 13.96 -12.91
CA MET A 58 4.44 15.25 -12.95
C MET A 58 5.36 15.38 -14.17
N GLU A 59 6.04 14.32 -14.55
CA GLU A 59 6.85 14.26 -15.77
C GLU A 59 5.98 14.42 -17.04
N ALA A 60 4.81 13.76 -17.08
CA ALA A 60 3.88 13.91 -18.20
C ALA A 60 3.33 15.35 -18.29
N LEU A 61 2.96 15.95 -17.17
CA LEU A 61 2.53 17.35 -17.11
C LEU A 61 3.63 18.31 -17.56
N ALA A 62 4.86 18.10 -17.09
CA ALA A 62 5.98 18.98 -17.44
C ALA A 62 6.37 18.87 -18.93
N SER A 63 6.32 17.68 -19.51
CA SER A 63 6.77 17.43 -20.89
C SER A 63 5.68 17.58 -21.94
N GLN A 64 4.43 17.24 -21.60
CA GLN A 64 3.31 17.17 -22.54
C GLN A 64 2.18 18.15 -22.22
N GLY A 65 2.21 18.82 -21.08
CA GLY A 65 1.14 19.68 -20.59
C GLY A 65 -0.14 18.95 -20.18
N THR A 66 -0.10 17.60 -20.13
CA THR A 66 -1.28 16.77 -19.83
C THR A 66 -0.86 15.43 -19.23
N PRO A 67 -1.63 14.85 -18.29
CA PRO A 67 -1.37 13.52 -17.74
C PRO A 67 -2.02 12.39 -18.58
N LEU A 68 -2.62 12.68 -19.75
CA LEU A 68 -3.39 11.70 -20.53
C LEU A 68 -2.59 10.43 -20.85
N GLY A 69 -1.29 10.54 -21.14
CA GLY A 69 -0.43 9.39 -21.44
C GLY A 69 -0.24 8.40 -20.30
N VAL A 70 -0.56 8.78 -19.08
CA VAL A 70 -0.48 7.93 -17.88
C VAL A 70 -1.84 7.66 -17.23
N SER A 71 -2.91 8.27 -17.77
CA SER A 71 -4.27 8.23 -17.17
C SER A 71 -4.84 6.80 -17.07
N GLU A 72 -4.55 5.93 -18.03
CA GLU A 72 -5.00 4.54 -18.02
C GLU A 72 -4.45 3.75 -16.83
N LYS A 73 -3.31 4.17 -16.31
CA LYS A 73 -2.66 3.57 -15.14
C LYS A 73 -3.08 4.19 -13.81
N MET A 74 -3.89 5.26 -13.87
CA MET A 74 -4.44 5.88 -12.67
C MET A 74 -5.60 5.07 -12.13
N THR A 75 -5.81 5.14 -10.83
CA THR A 75 -7.03 4.58 -10.23
C THR A 75 -8.23 5.27 -10.82
N ASN A 76 -9.06 4.51 -11.51
CA ASN A 76 -10.25 5.03 -12.16
C ASN A 76 -11.26 5.49 -11.08
N PRO A 77 -11.99 6.39 -11.36
CA PRO A 77 -12.19 7.78 -11.05
C PRO A 77 -12.31 8.06 -9.53
N PRO A 78 -12.55 9.31 -9.11
CA PRO A 78 -12.76 9.69 -7.70
C PRO A 78 -13.74 8.79 -6.94
N THR A 79 -14.73 8.24 -7.63
CA THR A 79 -15.73 7.29 -7.09
C THR A 79 -15.12 6.06 -6.44
N ARG A 80 -14.02 5.51 -6.96
CA ARG A 80 -13.38 4.35 -6.35
C ARG A 80 -12.70 4.72 -5.02
N ILE A 81 -12.03 5.86 -4.98
CA ILE A 81 -11.41 6.37 -3.74
C ILE A 81 -12.50 6.66 -2.72
N HIS A 82 -13.59 7.33 -3.12
CA HIS A 82 -14.73 7.63 -2.26
C HIS A 82 -15.37 6.35 -1.70
N SER A 83 -15.52 5.33 -2.54
CA SER A 83 -16.03 4.01 -2.09
C SER A 83 -15.10 3.36 -1.08
N MET A 84 -13.78 3.33 -1.35
CA MET A 84 -12.79 2.75 -0.43
C MET A 84 -12.73 3.49 0.91
N MET A 85 -12.99 4.80 0.91
CA MET A 85 -13.07 5.63 2.14
C MET A 85 -14.43 5.55 2.84
N GLY A 86 -15.38 4.75 2.33
CA GLY A 86 -16.73 4.63 2.90
C GLY A 86 -17.61 5.87 2.73
N GLN A 87 -17.26 6.79 1.82
CA GLN A 87 -17.98 8.04 1.65
C GLN A 87 -19.45 7.83 1.29
N PHE A 88 -19.76 6.85 0.43
CA PHE A 88 -21.14 6.59 0.02
C PHE A 88 -22.02 6.12 1.18
N SER A 89 -21.51 5.27 2.07
CA SER A 89 -22.22 4.85 3.27
C SER A 89 -22.45 5.99 4.26
N LEU A 90 -21.50 6.92 4.35
CA LEU A 90 -21.66 8.13 5.16
C LEU A 90 -22.72 9.07 4.57
N VAL A 91 -22.70 9.29 3.25
CA VAL A 91 -23.70 10.10 2.57
C VAL A 91 -25.09 9.50 2.77
N GLU A 92 -25.27 8.20 2.54
CA GLU A 92 -26.54 7.50 2.73
C GLU A 92 -27.03 7.63 4.18
N LYS A 93 -26.14 7.46 5.15
CA LYS A 93 -26.46 7.56 6.58
C LYS A 93 -26.92 8.96 7.00
N TYR A 94 -26.33 10.01 6.42
CA TYR A 94 -26.55 11.40 6.86
C TYR A 94 -27.44 12.23 5.92
N SER A 95 -27.71 11.77 4.69
CA SER A 95 -28.59 12.49 3.74
C SER A 95 -29.96 12.88 4.34
N PRO A 96 -30.65 12.04 5.17
CA PRO A 96 -31.93 12.45 5.75
C PRO A 96 -31.88 13.69 6.64
N TYR A 97 -30.69 14.13 7.05
CA TYR A 97 -30.52 15.32 7.89
C TYR A 97 -30.29 16.61 7.08
N TYR A 98 -30.04 16.50 5.76
CA TYR A 98 -29.78 17.64 4.88
C TYR A 98 -30.99 18.05 4.04
N ASP A 99 -32.03 17.22 3.94
CA ASP A 99 -33.26 17.47 3.17
C ASP A 99 -34.36 18.16 4.01
N ARG A 100 -33.96 19.05 4.94
CA ARG A 100 -34.88 19.85 5.75
C ARG A 100 -34.83 21.33 5.40
#